data_cb04013432e1aedc2b28d08c945496e2
#
_entry.id   cb04013432e1aedc2b28d08c945496e2
#
_cell.length_a   1.000
_cell.length_b   1.000
_cell.length_c   1.000
_cell.angle_alpha   90.00
_cell.angle_beta   90.00
_cell.angle_gamma   90.00
#
_symmetry.space_group_name_H-M   'P 1'
#
loop_
_entity.id
_entity.type
_entity.pdbx_description
1 polymer ?
#
loop_
_entity_poly.entity_id
_entity_poly.type
_entity_poly.pdbx_seq_one_letter_code
_entity_poly.pdbx_strand_id
1 'polypeptide(L)'
;MKTAVATALATALTLAGAAGCAGGSSEHARTKPAAAVSSPDTTPPPEAVNPQTATKAFRSFVTNDDVARASGDERLALWWTSEGQSQLTAAQFRRAMAAGDPVPRYRYDTPAIYVPRLLPEGVQWFVATVRRSTMDGKNPHTVIMGFVKSKPTMRWRLSLATLLDKKQKLPKIAVDDQGYAKPLATFDTGLLIPPRVVPSIQATLAEEGPGNVAAKVMETGKHTTDYYTSDQKATKPKKGSGLKTDTVYTATVFPIFPLATTDGGGIVLYALSRDAVSLKNKKKPGHVPIPKDAAPFIASDLVHSELDVTQTLQFATLVPPKPKKGETTDKAVIIGADGGTVKAAVPPR
;
A
#
# COMPACT_ATOMS: atom_id res chain seq x y z
N MET A 1 -31.50 -39.17 -14.86
CA MET A 1 -32.40 -39.21 -16.06
C MET A 1 -32.46 -37.80 -16.64
N LYS A 2 -32.02 -37.67 -17.91
CA LYS A 2 -32.48 -36.73 -18.97
C LYS A 2 -32.24 -35.21 -18.68
N THR A 3 -31.77 -34.35 -19.52
CA THR A 3 -31.10 -34.39 -20.85
C THR A 3 -30.59 -32.97 -21.11
N ALA A 4 -29.48 -32.86 -21.80
CA ALA A 4 -28.87 -31.64 -22.31
C ALA A 4 -29.72 -31.02 -23.46
N VAL A 5 -29.59 -29.69 -23.66
CA VAL A 5 -29.74 -29.08 -24.99
C VAL A 5 -28.72 -27.97 -25.15
N ALA A 6 -27.82 -28.13 -26.09
CA ALA A 6 -26.94 -27.12 -26.65
C ALA A 6 -27.65 -26.47 -27.86
N THR A 7 -27.47 -25.17 -28.03
CA THR A 7 -27.83 -24.52 -29.31
C THR A 7 -26.72 -23.53 -29.69
N ALA A 8 -25.98 -23.92 -30.74
CA ALA A 8 -25.05 -23.07 -31.47
C ALA A 8 -25.82 -22.31 -32.57
N LEU A 9 -25.52 -21.03 -32.73
CA LEU A 9 -25.94 -20.26 -33.92
C LEU A 9 -24.71 -19.64 -34.57
N ALA A 10 -24.35 -20.18 -35.73
CA ALA A 10 -23.39 -19.62 -36.66
C ALA A 10 -24.17 -18.78 -37.70
N THR A 11 -23.71 -17.56 -37.94
CA THR A 11 -24.17 -16.75 -39.09
C THR A 11 -22.97 -16.32 -39.91
N ALA A 12 -22.91 -16.91 -41.12
CA ALA A 12 -22.03 -16.52 -42.23
C ALA A 12 -22.69 -15.39 -43.01
N LEU A 13 -21.93 -14.37 -43.38
CA LEU A 13 -22.37 -13.42 -44.43
C LEU A 13 -21.35 -13.38 -45.56
N THR A 14 -21.87 -13.59 -46.73
CA THR A 14 -21.26 -13.78 -48.05
C THR A 14 -20.87 -12.45 -48.69
N LEU A 15 -19.77 -12.52 -49.47
CA LEU A 15 -19.32 -11.50 -50.43
C LEU A 15 -20.30 -11.39 -51.63
N ALA A 16 -20.43 -10.18 -52.14
CA ALA A 16 -20.86 -9.95 -53.51
C ALA A 16 -19.94 -8.92 -54.17
N GLY A 17 -19.27 -9.32 -55.21
CA GLY A 17 -18.45 -8.51 -56.07
C GLY A 17 -19.26 -7.81 -57.16
N ALA A 18 -18.70 -6.74 -57.70
CA ALA A 18 -19.09 -6.20 -58.99
C ALA A 18 -17.85 -5.75 -59.76
N ALA A 19 -17.66 -6.38 -60.89
CA ALA A 19 -16.69 -6.04 -61.94
C ALA A 19 -17.25 -4.94 -62.82
N GLY A 20 -16.41 -4.03 -63.26
CA GLY A 20 -16.73 -3.05 -64.29
C GLY A 20 -15.49 -2.73 -65.11
N CYS A 21 -15.57 -3.04 -66.41
CA CYS A 21 -14.50 -2.96 -67.40
C CYS A 21 -14.33 -1.58 -68.05
N ALA A 22 -13.14 -1.40 -68.55
CA ALA A 22 -12.69 -0.93 -69.88
C ALA A 22 -12.47 0.57 -70.10
N GLY A 23 -11.24 0.86 -70.52
CA GLY A 23 -10.99 1.66 -71.69
C GLY A 23 -10.02 2.83 -71.56
N GLY A 24 -8.90 2.77 -72.31
CA GLY A 24 -8.26 3.95 -72.85
C GLY A 24 -6.82 4.25 -72.43
N SER A 25 -5.96 3.98 -73.36
CA SER A 25 -4.55 4.26 -73.42
C SER A 25 -4.17 5.75 -73.19
N SER A 26 -3.06 6.06 -72.48
CA SER A 26 -1.97 6.92 -72.92
C SER A 26 -0.82 6.92 -71.90
N GLU A 27 0.35 6.62 -72.43
CA GLU A 27 1.65 6.72 -71.75
C GLU A 27 1.91 8.12 -71.24
N HIS A 28 2.12 8.25 -69.95
CA HIS A 28 3.02 9.27 -69.40
C HIS A 28 3.66 8.67 -68.17
N ALA A 29 4.96 8.35 -68.33
CA ALA A 29 5.81 7.96 -67.22
C ALA A 29 5.85 9.07 -66.17
N ARG A 30 5.06 8.93 -65.08
CA ARG A 30 5.24 9.70 -63.85
C ARG A 30 5.99 8.84 -62.85
N THR A 31 7.25 9.21 -62.64
CA THR A 31 8.04 8.76 -61.50
C THR A 31 7.22 8.93 -60.23
N LYS A 32 6.84 7.81 -59.60
CA LYS A 32 6.28 7.80 -58.26
C LYS A 32 7.28 8.38 -57.30
N PRO A 33 6.93 9.38 -56.45
CA PRO A 33 7.78 9.75 -55.34
C PRO A 33 7.93 8.50 -54.44
N ALA A 34 9.18 8.16 -54.14
CA ALA A 34 9.45 7.13 -53.15
C ALA A 34 8.72 7.53 -51.83
N ALA A 35 7.84 6.65 -51.39
CA ALA A 35 7.22 6.81 -50.06
C ALA A 35 8.33 6.97 -49.05
N ALA A 36 8.39 8.13 -48.40
CA ALA A 36 9.27 8.35 -47.25
C ALA A 36 9.01 7.22 -46.28
N VAL A 37 10.00 6.36 -46.12
CA VAL A 37 10.02 5.37 -45.04
C VAL A 37 10.01 6.19 -43.76
N SER A 38 8.86 6.28 -43.09
CA SER A 38 8.77 6.87 -41.75
C SER A 38 9.75 6.09 -40.90
N SER A 39 10.81 6.76 -40.45
CA SER A 39 11.70 6.19 -39.46
C SER A 39 10.85 5.65 -38.31
N PRO A 40 11.10 4.45 -37.80
CA PRO A 40 10.36 3.95 -36.65
C PRO A 40 10.50 4.98 -35.55
N ASP A 41 9.38 5.38 -34.98
CA ASP A 41 9.28 6.27 -33.83
C ASP A 41 10.07 5.61 -32.69
N THR A 42 11.35 5.96 -32.59
CA THR A 42 12.25 5.44 -31.55
C THR A 42 11.86 6.17 -30.26
N THR A 43 10.80 5.69 -29.62
CA THR A 43 10.52 6.07 -28.23
C THR A 43 11.80 5.81 -27.44
N PRO A 44 12.41 6.82 -26.81
CA PRO A 44 13.64 6.61 -26.05
C PRO A 44 13.38 5.53 -25.00
N PRO A 45 14.35 4.64 -24.73
CA PRO A 45 14.18 3.57 -23.76
C PRO A 45 13.79 4.18 -22.41
N PRO A 46 12.94 3.47 -21.62
CA PRO A 46 12.49 3.96 -20.34
C PRO A 46 13.68 4.23 -19.43
N GLU A 47 13.78 5.45 -18.91
CA GLU A 47 14.85 5.86 -18.01
C GLU A 47 14.56 5.35 -16.60
N ALA A 48 15.56 4.74 -15.95
CA ALA A 48 15.48 4.37 -14.55
C ALA A 48 15.31 5.62 -13.68
N VAL A 49 14.60 5.46 -12.55
CA VAL A 49 14.42 6.56 -11.60
C VAL A 49 15.78 7.03 -11.07
N ASN A 50 15.96 8.33 -10.99
CA ASN A 50 17.11 8.98 -10.37
C ASN A 50 16.66 9.94 -9.25
N PRO A 51 17.57 10.44 -8.38
CA PRO A 51 17.22 11.31 -7.25
C PRO A 51 16.46 12.59 -7.66
N GLN A 52 16.78 13.18 -8.81
CA GLN A 52 16.11 14.39 -9.31
C GLN A 52 14.67 14.09 -9.72
N THR A 53 14.46 12.99 -10.46
CA THR A 53 13.13 12.53 -10.87
C THR A 53 12.27 12.18 -9.65
N ALA A 54 12.83 11.49 -8.65
CA ALA A 54 12.14 11.16 -7.40
C ALA A 54 11.77 12.43 -6.61
N THR A 55 12.66 13.42 -6.54
CA THR A 55 12.37 14.70 -5.90
C THR A 55 11.22 15.45 -6.60
N LYS A 56 11.19 15.46 -7.93
CA LYS A 56 10.07 16.04 -8.70
C LYS A 56 8.76 15.29 -8.42
N ALA A 57 8.82 13.96 -8.38
CA ALA A 57 7.65 13.12 -8.09
C ALA A 57 7.09 13.39 -6.69
N PHE A 58 7.95 13.49 -5.68
CA PHE A 58 7.54 13.86 -4.33
C PHE A 58 6.86 15.24 -4.29
N ARG A 59 7.46 16.26 -4.90
CA ARG A 59 6.87 17.61 -4.96
C ARG A 59 5.52 17.61 -5.67
N SER A 60 5.41 16.92 -6.81
CA SER A 60 4.15 16.78 -7.53
C SER A 60 3.07 16.11 -6.67
N PHE A 61 3.42 15.06 -5.92
CA PHE A 61 2.50 14.43 -4.97
C PHE A 61 2.04 15.43 -3.92
N VAL A 62 2.94 16.08 -3.21
CA VAL A 62 2.60 17.01 -2.11
C VAL A 62 1.68 18.14 -2.59
N THR A 63 1.98 18.75 -3.75
CA THR A 63 1.15 19.81 -4.31
C THR A 63 -0.25 19.34 -4.65
N ASN A 64 -0.39 18.18 -5.30
CA ASN A 64 -1.70 17.67 -5.71
C ASN A 64 -2.50 17.09 -4.55
N ASP A 65 -1.85 16.46 -3.57
CA ASP A 65 -2.51 16.01 -2.33
C ASP A 65 -3.08 17.19 -1.55
N ASP A 66 -2.34 18.29 -1.45
CA ASP A 66 -2.83 19.51 -0.80
C ASP A 66 -4.03 20.12 -1.52
N VAL A 67 -4.00 20.21 -2.85
CA VAL A 67 -5.14 20.67 -3.66
C VAL A 67 -6.36 19.77 -3.46
N ALA A 68 -6.17 18.45 -3.53
CA ALA A 68 -7.25 17.48 -3.33
C ALA A 68 -7.89 17.60 -1.94
N ARG A 69 -7.09 17.74 -0.90
CA ARG A 69 -7.55 17.90 0.48
C ARG A 69 -8.23 19.25 0.70
N ALA A 70 -7.69 20.33 0.13
CA ALA A 70 -8.27 21.65 0.23
C ALA A 70 -9.66 21.75 -0.42
N SER A 71 -9.85 21.05 -1.55
CA SER A 71 -11.11 21.02 -2.29
C SER A 71 -12.08 19.90 -1.85
N GLY A 72 -11.65 18.97 -1.00
CA GLY A 72 -12.43 17.78 -0.67
C GLY A 72 -12.55 16.77 -1.83
N ASP A 73 -11.68 16.87 -2.85
CA ASP A 73 -11.71 15.98 -4.02
C ASP A 73 -11.01 14.65 -3.75
N GLU A 74 -11.79 13.67 -3.26
CA GLU A 74 -11.32 12.30 -3.03
C GLU A 74 -10.76 11.66 -4.30
N ARG A 75 -11.37 11.89 -5.47
CA ARG A 75 -10.92 11.27 -6.74
C ARG A 75 -9.53 11.75 -7.12
N LEU A 76 -9.25 13.04 -6.95
CA LEU A 76 -7.92 13.60 -7.17
C LEU A 76 -6.91 13.03 -6.17
N ALA A 77 -7.27 12.90 -4.89
CA ALA A 77 -6.39 12.29 -3.89
C ALA A 77 -6.06 10.84 -4.23
N LEU A 78 -7.06 10.04 -4.61
CA LEU A 78 -6.88 8.63 -5.01
C LEU A 78 -6.09 8.47 -6.31
N TRP A 79 -6.06 9.49 -7.16
CA TRP A 79 -5.25 9.50 -8.37
C TRP A 79 -3.74 9.51 -8.08
N TRP A 80 -3.33 10.03 -6.93
CA TRP A 80 -1.94 10.15 -6.48
C TRP A 80 -1.53 9.09 -5.43
N THR A 81 -2.44 8.20 -5.06
CA THR A 81 -2.18 7.12 -4.11
C THR A 81 -2.44 5.75 -4.73
N SER A 82 -1.91 4.71 -4.13
CA SER A 82 -2.11 3.31 -4.54
C SER A 82 -2.10 2.37 -3.33
N GLU A 83 -2.45 1.13 -3.54
CA GLU A 83 -2.42 0.03 -2.56
C GLU A 83 -3.02 0.45 -1.19
N GLY A 84 -2.33 0.14 -0.10
CA GLY A 84 -2.79 0.44 1.26
C GLY A 84 -2.99 1.93 1.53
N GLN A 85 -2.18 2.78 0.90
CA GLN A 85 -2.33 4.22 1.07
C GLN A 85 -3.60 4.76 0.42
N SER A 86 -4.03 4.21 -0.71
CA SER A 86 -5.31 4.63 -1.32
C SER A 86 -6.50 4.28 -0.44
N GLN A 87 -6.47 3.12 0.22
CA GLN A 87 -7.50 2.72 1.17
C GLN A 87 -7.58 3.67 2.37
N LEU A 88 -6.43 4.02 2.96
CA LEU A 88 -6.35 4.96 4.08
C LEU A 88 -6.76 6.39 3.67
N THR A 89 -6.38 6.81 2.47
CA THR A 89 -6.78 8.11 1.92
C THR A 89 -8.31 8.17 1.74
N ALA A 90 -8.92 7.20 1.06
CA ALA A 90 -10.38 7.12 0.92
C ALA A 90 -11.09 7.13 2.28
N ALA A 91 -10.56 6.36 3.24
CA ALA A 91 -11.09 6.31 4.59
C ALA A 91 -11.02 7.66 5.32
N GLN A 92 -9.95 8.42 5.10
CA GLN A 92 -9.78 9.75 5.69
C GLN A 92 -10.81 10.75 5.13
N PHE A 93 -11.03 10.77 3.81
CA PHE A 93 -12.04 11.60 3.17
C PHE A 93 -13.45 11.24 3.66
N ARG A 94 -13.77 9.93 3.73
CA ARG A 94 -15.05 9.45 4.24
C ARG A 94 -15.31 9.87 5.69
N ARG A 95 -14.30 9.76 6.57
CA ARG A 95 -14.41 10.22 7.96
C ARG A 95 -14.64 11.73 8.06
N ALA A 96 -13.91 12.51 7.28
CA ALA A 96 -14.08 13.97 7.23
C ALA A 96 -15.51 14.35 6.77
N MET A 97 -15.99 13.72 5.70
CA MET A 97 -17.35 13.94 5.19
C MET A 97 -18.41 13.53 6.23
N ALA A 98 -18.28 12.39 6.88
CA ALA A 98 -19.23 11.93 7.89
C ALA A 98 -19.26 12.81 9.14
N ALA A 99 -18.14 13.47 9.48
CA ALA A 99 -18.04 14.39 10.60
C ALA A 99 -18.44 15.85 10.22
N GLY A 100 -18.61 16.16 8.94
CA GLY A 100 -18.77 17.54 8.46
C GLY A 100 -17.50 18.38 8.59
N ASP A 101 -16.34 17.74 8.74
CA ASP A 101 -15.06 18.40 8.93
C ASP A 101 -14.29 18.53 7.61
N PRO A 102 -13.41 19.55 7.48
CA PRO A 102 -12.48 19.61 6.36
C PRO A 102 -11.49 18.43 6.40
N VAL A 103 -11.09 17.95 5.23
CA VAL A 103 -10.05 16.91 5.14
C VAL A 103 -8.73 17.46 5.69
N PRO A 104 -8.05 16.75 6.60
CA PRO A 104 -6.79 17.21 7.19
C PRO A 104 -5.73 17.50 6.13
N ARG A 105 -5.14 18.71 6.14
CA ARG A 105 -4.07 19.16 5.25
C ARG A 105 -2.74 19.19 6.01
N TYR A 106 -1.65 19.04 5.26
CA TYR A 106 -0.31 18.92 5.84
C TYR A 106 0.70 19.82 5.16
N ARG A 107 1.69 20.28 5.95
CA ARG A 107 2.91 20.91 5.48
C ARG A 107 4.04 19.90 5.57
N TYR A 108 4.88 19.89 4.55
CA TYR A 108 6.05 19.01 4.46
C TYR A 108 7.32 19.87 4.36
N ASP A 109 8.33 19.53 5.14
CA ASP A 109 9.67 20.12 5.04
C ASP A 109 10.43 19.53 3.83
N THR A 110 11.72 19.82 3.72
CA THR A 110 12.59 19.24 2.69
C THR A 110 12.77 17.75 2.95
N PRO A 111 12.45 16.86 1.98
CA PRO A 111 12.60 15.42 2.17
C PRO A 111 14.05 14.98 1.98
N ALA A 112 14.45 13.92 2.67
CA ALA A 112 15.54 13.06 2.25
C ALA A 112 14.96 11.97 1.33
N ILE A 113 15.55 11.82 0.14
CA ILE A 113 15.08 10.90 -0.90
C ILE A 113 16.08 9.75 -1.06
N TYR A 114 15.58 8.52 -1.03
CA TYR A 114 16.35 7.28 -1.18
C TYR A 114 15.86 6.52 -2.40
N VAL A 115 16.63 6.56 -3.47
CA VAL A 115 16.31 5.91 -4.75
C VAL A 115 17.22 4.70 -4.91
N PRO A 116 16.68 3.47 -4.96
CA PRO A 116 17.49 2.30 -5.26
C PRO A 116 17.80 2.21 -6.75
N ARG A 117 18.89 1.52 -7.11
CA ARG A 117 19.17 1.16 -8.51
C ARG A 117 18.29 0.02 -8.93
N LEU A 118 17.35 0.30 -9.82
CA LEU A 118 16.38 -0.65 -10.33
C LEU A 118 16.48 -0.76 -11.86
N LEU A 119 16.05 -1.90 -12.40
CA LEU A 119 15.95 -2.08 -13.84
C LEU A 119 14.85 -1.17 -14.42
N PRO A 120 15.10 -0.47 -15.53
CA PRO A 120 14.17 0.52 -16.09
C PRO A 120 12.78 -0.05 -16.43
N GLU A 121 12.72 -1.31 -16.89
CA GLU A 121 11.49 -1.98 -17.31
C GLU A 121 10.67 -2.50 -16.12
N GLY A 122 11.29 -2.61 -14.94
CA GLY A 122 10.67 -3.11 -13.72
C GLY A 122 9.81 -2.06 -13.01
N VAL A 123 9.17 -2.50 -11.94
CA VAL A 123 8.50 -1.60 -11.00
C VAL A 123 9.53 -0.66 -10.40
N GLN A 124 9.34 0.63 -10.62
CA GLN A 124 10.20 1.67 -10.05
C GLN A 124 9.64 2.10 -8.69
N TRP A 125 10.52 2.33 -7.71
CA TRP A 125 10.12 2.84 -6.41
C TRP A 125 11.22 3.68 -5.76
N PHE A 126 10.83 4.51 -4.81
CA PHE A 126 11.76 5.22 -3.93
C PHE A 126 11.11 5.44 -2.56
N VAL A 127 11.95 5.73 -1.58
CA VAL A 127 11.51 6.09 -0.23
C VAL A 127 11.85 7.55 0.01
N ALA A 128 10.93 8.28 0.62
CA ALA A 128 11.16 9.63 1.13
C ALA A 128 10.98 9.66 2.65
N THR A 129 11.88 10.32 3.36
CA THR A 129 11.66 10.66 4.76
C THR A 129 11.54 12.16 4.90
N VAL A 130 10.51 12.62 5.60
CA VAL A 130 10.20 14.04 5.67
C VAL A 130 9.51 14.38 6.99
N ARG A 131 9.76 15.56 7.53
CA ARG A 131 8.98 16.10 8.63
C ARG A 131 7.66 16.66 8.09
N ARG A 132 6.55 16.22 8.67
CA ARG A 132 5.18 16.64 8.32
C ARG A 132 4.53 17.26 9.56
N SER A 133 3.81 18.35 9.38
CA SER A 133 3.00 19.00 10.42
C SER A 133 1.62 19.35 9.86
N THR A 134 0.68 19.69 10.73
CA THR A 134 -0.59 20.34 10.33
C THR A 134 -0.32 21.72 9.75
N MET A 135 -1.29 22.32 9.04
CA MET A 135 -1.12 23.61 8.36
C MET A 135 -0.73 24.75 9.30
N ASP A 136 -1.14 24.68 10.56
CA ASP A 136 -0.76 25.61 11.63
C ASP A 136 0.62 25.31 12.28
N GLY A 137 1.36 24.35 11.73
CA GLY A 137 2.70 23.97 12.19
C GLY A 137 2.72 23.07 13.43
N LYS A 138 1.55 22.68 13.95
CA LYS A 138 1.46 21.79 15.12
C LYS A 138 1.65 20.33 14.75
N ASN A 139 1.79 19.47 15.77
CA ASN A 139 1.91 18.01 15.65
C ASN A 139 2.95 17.55 14.61
N PRO A 140 4.20 18.01 14.71
CA PRO A 140 5.24 17.59 13.80
C PRO A 140 5.61 16.13 14.02
N HIS A 141 5.63 15.35 12.92
CA HIS A 141 6.06 13.95 12.90
C HIS A 141 7.02 13.72 11.73
N THR A 142 7.98 12.83 11.90
CA THR A 142 8.72 12.28 10.78
C THR A 142 7.87 11.22 10.11
N VAL A 143 7.68 11.33 8.81
CA VAL A 143 6.94 10.38 7.98
C VAL A 143 7.91 9.67 7.05
N ILE A 144 7.77 8.36 6.91
CA ILE A 144 8.51 7.54 5.97
C ILE A 144 7.51 7.13 4.89
N MET A 145 7.80 7.48 3.64
CA MET A 145 6.87 7.38 2.52
C MET A 145 7.46 6.53 1.40
N GLY A 146 6.75 5.48 0.99
CA GLY A 146 7.10 4.62 -0.15
C GLY A 146 6.31 5.02 -1.39
N PHE A 147 7.00 5.40 -2.45
CA PHE A 147 6.41 5.75 -3.74
C PHE A 147 6.67 4.66 -4.76
N VAL A 148 5.68 4.39 -5.61
CA VAL A 148 5.75 3.35 -6.64
C VAL A 148 5.30 3.89 -7.99
N LYS A 149 5.91 3.37 -9.04
CA LYS A 149 5.54 3.55 -10.44
C LYS A 149 5.55 2.17 -11.10
N SER A 150 4.37 1.60 -11.30
CA SER A 150 4.20 0.21 -11.72
C SER A 150 4.63 -0.06 -13.17
N LYS A 151 4.58 0.96 -14.04
CA LYS A 151 5.02 0.89 -15.45
C LYS A 151 5.69 2.21 -15.84
N PRO A 152 6.61 2.24 -16.81
CA PRO A 152 7.29 3.45 -17.26
C PRO A 152 6.35 4.60 -17.67
N THR A 153 5.21 4.28 -18.27
CA THR A 153 4.19 5.24 -18.72
C THR A 153 3.26 5.75 -17.61
N MET A 154 3.28 5.10 -16.44
CA MET A 154 2.43 5.49 -15.30
C MET A 154 3.08 6.61 -14.49
N ARG A 155 2.26 7.30 -13.70
CA ARG A 155 2.70 8.30 -12.72
C ARG A 155 3.23 7.64 -11.46
N TRP A 156 3.97 8.38 -10.70
CA TRP A 156 4.33 8.07 -9.34
C TRP A 156 3.11 8.18 -8.43
N ARG A 157 2.95 7.21 -7.53
CA ARG A 157 1.89 7.21 -6.51
C ARG A 157 2.48 6.89 -5.14
N LEU A 158 1.94 7.52 -4.13
CA LEU A 158 2.23 7.14 -2.76
C LEU A 158 1.52 5.81 -2.47
N SER A 159 2.30 4.77 -2.12
CA SER A 159 1.82 3.42 -1.84
C SER A 159 1.74 3.13 -0.35
N LEU A 160 2.63 3.77 0.43
CA LEU A 160 2.75 3.57 1.86
C LEU A 160 3.23 4.87 2.53
N ALA A 161 2.66 5.19 3.70
CA ALA A 161 3.19 6.24 4.57
C ALA A 161 3.05 5.80 6.03
N THR A 162 4.13 5.89 6.80
CA THR A 162 4.15 5.52 8.21
C THR A 162 4.79 6.60 9.05
N LEU A 163 4.31 6.77 10.27
CA LEU A 163 4.82 7.76 11.22
C LEU A 163 5.91 7.14 12.07
N LEU A 164 7.07 7.77 12.11
CA LEU A 164 8.15 7.37 13.02
C LEU A 164 7.68 7.56 14.47
N ASP A 165 7.86 6.56 15.31
CA ASP A 165 7.54 6.62 16.73
C ASP A 165 8.43 7.65 17.45
N LYS A 166 7.86 8.41 18.38
CA LYS A 166 8.51 9.57 19.05
C LYS A 166 9.86 9.25 19.69
N LYS A 167 10.08 8.02 20.13
CA LYS A 167 11.32 7.58 20.80
C LYS A 167 12.31 6.91 19.84
N GLN A 168 11.90 6.71 18.58
CA GLN A 168 12.71 6.04 17.57
C GLN A 168 13.49 7.03 16.72
N LYS A 169 14.63 6.57 16.20
CA LYS A 169 15.47 7.31 15.26
C LYS A 169 15.45 6.61 13.90
N LEU A 170 15.51 7.42 12.85
CA LEU A 170 15.71 6.87 11.51
C LEU A 170 17.14 6.28 11.45
N PRO A 171 17.27 5.08 10.83
CA PRO A 171 18.58 4.51 10.55
C PRO A 171 19.29 5.34 9.48
N LYS A 172 20.60 5.25 9.43
CA LYS A 172 21.38 5.79 8.32
C LYS A 172 21.29 4.81 7.15
N ILE A 173 20.61 5.20 6.08
CA ILE A 173 20.48 4.39 4.86
C ILE A 173 21.84 4.32 4.15
N ALA A 174 22.22 3.14 3.69
CA ALA A 174 23.42 2.96 2.90
C ALA A 174 23.18 3.53 1.49
N VAL A 175 24.04 4.46 1.07
CA VAL A 175 24.02 5.06 -0.26
C VAL A 175 25.40 4.90 -0.91
N ASP A 176 25.41 4.80 -2.24
CA ASP A 176 26.65 4.77 -2.99
C ASP A 176 27.21 6.21 -3.21
N ASP A 177 28.36 6.32 -3.85
CA ASP A 177 29.05 7.56 -4.19
C ASP A 177 28.28 8.45 -5.18
N GLN A 178 27.29 7.90 -5.90
CA GLN A 178 26.39 8.62 -6.78
C GLN A 178 25.04 8.98 -6.11
N GLY A 179 24.89 8.68 -4.82
CA GLY A 179 23.71 9.01 -4.02
C GLY A 179 22.53 8.06 -4.17
N TYR A 180 22.71 6.89 -4.81
CA TYR A 180 21.66 5.87 -4.86
C TYR A 180 21.67 5.00 -3.60
N ALA A 181 20.49 4.77 -3.06
CA ALA A 181 20.31 3.87 -1.94
C ALA A 181 20.57 2.41 -2.34
N LYS A 182 21.20 1.65 -1.45
CA LYS A 182 21.43 0.22 -1.66
C LYS A 182 20.12 -0.55 -1.41
N PRO A 183 19.49 -1.16 -2.44
CA PRO A 183 18.32 -2.00 -2.24
C PRO A 183 18.73 -3.31 -1.57
N LEU A 184 17.78 -3.91 -0.84
CA LEU A 184 17.88 -5.29 -0.38
C LEU A 184 17.01 -6.18 -1.27
N ALA A 185 17.48 -7.39 -1.56
CA ALA A 185 16.64 -8.38 -2.20
C ALA A 185 15.50 -8.77 -1.25
N THR A 186 14.32 -9.06 -1.79
CA THR A 186 13.14 -9.44 -0.98
C THR A 186 13.38 -10.71 -0.15
N PHE A 187 14.26 -11.60 -0.63
CA PHE A 187 14.69 -12.82 0.06
C PHE A 187 16.17 -12.75 0.52
N ASP A 188 16.65 -11.55 0.84
CA ASP A 188 18.01 -11.39 1.35
C ASP A 188 18.23 -12.22 2.60
N THR A 189 19.20 -13.12 2.56
CA THR A 189 19.54 -14.03 3.66
C THR A 189 20.63 -13.48 4.59
N GLY A 190 21.17 -12.30 4.30
CA GLY A 190 22.13 -11.58 5.13
C GLY A 190 21.50 -10.89 6.33
N LEU A 191 20.17 -10.75 6.34
CA LEU A 191 19.41 -10.21 7.46
C LEU A 191 18.90 -11.33 8.39
N LEU A 192 18.62 -10.97 9.64
CA LEU A 192 17.99 -11.87 10.63
C LEU A 192 16.65 -12.41 10.12
N ILE A 193 15.85 -11.55 9.49
CA ILE A 193 14.57 -11.88 8.87
C ILE A 193 14.63 -11.38 7.42
N PRO A 194 14.45 -12.24 6.40
CA PRO A 194 14.35 -11.79 5.02
C PRO A 194 13.21 -10.77 4.85
N PRO A 195 13.40 -9.69 4.08
CA PRO A 195 12.42 -8.60 3.98
C PRO A 195 10.98 -9.05 3.69
N ARG A 196 10.79 -10.05 2.81
CA ARG A 196 9.46 -10.56 2.47
C ARG A 196 8.76 -11.30 3.62
N VAL A 197 9.52 -11.78 4.61
CA VAL A 197 8.98 -12.56 5.73
C VAL A 197 8.61 -11.68 6.93
N VAL A 198 9.18 -10.46 7.00
CA VAL A 198 8.93 -9.51 8.10
C VAL A 198 7.44 -9.28 8.39
N PRO A 199 6.57 -9.03 7.37
CA PRO A 199 5.13 -8.85 7.61
C PRO A 199 4.48 -10.05 8.30
N SER A 200 4.80 -11.27 7.85
CA SER A 200 4.22 -12.50 8.40
C SER A 200 4.70 -12.76 9.84
N ILE A 201 5.95 -12.46 10.17
CA ILE A 201 6.47 -12.57 11.54
C ILE A 201 5.73 -11.62 12.48
N GLN A 202 5.49 -10.38 12.03
CA GLN A 202 4.71 -9.42 12.83
C GLN A 202 3.25 -9.87 13.00
N ALA A 203 2.61 -10.34 11.92
CA ALA A 203 1.23 -10.84 11.95
C ALA A 203 1.10 -11.98 12.96
N THR A 204 2.01 -12.95 12.93
CA THR A 204 2.05 -14.06 13.91
C THR A 204 2.18 -13.57 15.35
N LEU A 205 3.04 -12.57 15.63
CA LEU A 205 3.15 -12.00 16.97
C LEU A 205 1.89 -11.26 17.42
N ALA A 206 1.22 -10.59 16.49
CA ALA A 206 -0.03 -9.88 16.78
C ALA A 206 -1.20 -10.85 17.06
N GLU A 207 -1.18 -12.05 16.49
CA GLU A 207 -2.21 -13.09 16.68
C GLU A 207 -1.93 -14.01 17.86
N GLU A 208 -0.71 -14.51 17.96
CA GLU A 208 -0.36 -15.60 18.89
C GLU A 208 0.33 -15.10 20.17
N GLY A 209 0.79 -13.85 20.16
CA GLY A 209 1.38 -13.20 21.33
C GLY A 209 2.83 -13.57 21.63
N PRO A 210 3.35 -13.19 22.81
CA PRO A 210 4.77 -13.25 23.14
C PRO A 210 5.30 -14.69 23.36
N GLY A 211 4.42 -15.69 23.47
CA GLY A 211 4.79 -17.10 23.60
C GLY A 211 5.22 -17.74 22.28
N ASN A 212 4.97 -17.10 21.14
CA ASN A 212 5.31 -17.64 19.82
C ASN A 212 6.83 -17.52 19.53
N VAL A 213 7.32 -18.40 18.67
CA VAL A 213 8.74 -18.43 18.24
C VAL A 213 9.15 -17.12 17.53
N ALA A 214 8.23 -16.42 16.91
CA ALA A 214 8.47 -15.12 16.27
C ALA A 214 9.01 -14.05 17.26
N ALA A 215 8.69 -14.18 18.56
CA ALA A 215 9.24 -13.32 19.61
C ALA A 215 10.75 -13.49 19.85
N LYS A 216 11.37 -14.52 19.27
CA LYS A 216 12.83 -14.71 19.30
C LYS A 216 13.57 -13.81 18.32
N VAL A 217 12.91 -13.41 17.24
CA VAL A 217 13.53 -12.65 16.13
C VAL A 217 12.94 -11.22 15.98
N MET A 218 11.77 -10.93 16.57
CA MET A 218 11.15 -9.61 16.53
C MET A 218 10.79 -9.16 17.95
N GLU A 219 10.97 -7.87 18.26
CA GLU A 219 10.63 -7.31 19.56
C GLU A 219 9.13 -7.34 19.83
N THR A 220 8.81 -7.63 21.10
CA THR A 220 7.45 -7.55 21.64
C THR A 220 7.13 -6.12 22.07
N GLY A 221 5.86 -5.69 21.97
CA GLY A 221 5.42 -4.37 22.41
C GLY A 221 4.30 -3.79 21.56
N LYS A 222 4.27 -2.46 21.50
CA LYS A 222 3.18 -1.62 20.97
C LYS A 222 2.62 -2.05 19.61
N HIS A 223 3.47 -2.44 18.69
CA HIS A 223 3.06 -2.79 17.32
C HIS A 223 3.06 -4.30 17.04
N THR A 224 3.18 -5.11 18.07
CA THR A 224 3.20 -6.58 18.02
C THR A 224 2.28 -7.16 19.11
N THR A 225 2.81 -7.54 20.24
CA THR A 225 2.08 -8.23 21.32
C THR A 225 1.05 -7.38 22.03
N ASP A 226 1.07 -6.05 21.93
CA ASP A 226 0.01 -5.20 22.47
C ASP A 226 -1.29 -5.36 21.66
N TYR A 227 -1.19 -5.66 20.35
CA TYR A 227 -2.35 -6.07 19.53
C TYR A 227 -2.95 -7.35 20.08
N TYR A 228 -2.14 -8.41 20.25
CA TYR A 228 -2.58 -9.66 20.88
C TYR A 228 -3.30 -9.41 22.21
N THR A 229 -2.70 -8.64 23.09
CA THR A 229 -3.26 -8.34 24.41
C THR A 229 -4.61 -7.62 24.30
N SER A 230 -4.73 -6.68 23.38
CA SER A 230 -5.94 -5.92 23.14
C SER A 230 -7.05 -6.80 22.56
N ASP A 231 -6.71 -7.65 21.59
CA ASP A 231 -7.65 -8.54 20.93
C ASP A 231 -8.10 -9.67 21.87
N GLN A 232 -7.21 -10.20 22.71
CA GLN A 232 -7.58 -11.15 23.77
C GLN A 232 -8.58 -10.55 24.78
N LYS A 233 -8.44 -9.26 25.11
CA LYS A 233 -9.42 -8.55 25.95
C LYS A 233 -10.76 -8.38 25.24
N ALA A 234 -10.75 -8.11 23.94
CA ALA A 234 -11.94 -7.96 23.11
C ALA A 234 -12.66 -9.30 22.90
N THR A 235 -11.90 -10.40 22.74
CA THR A 235 -12.41 -11.77 22.54
C THR A 235 -13.07 -12.31 23.81
N LYS A 236 -12.62 -11.90 25.02
CA LYS A 236 -13.26 -12.31 26.28
C LYS A 236 -14.57 -11.55 26.44
N PRO A 237 -15.73 -12.23 26.27
CA PRO A 237 -17.01 -11.54 26.41
C PRO A 237 -17.16 -11.00 27.82
N LYS A 238 -17.56 -9.74 27.96
CA LYS A 238 -18.04 -9.24 29.25
C LYS A 238 -19.15 -10.18 29.73
N LYS A 239 -19.07 -10.63 30.98
CA LYS A 239 -20.04 -11.58 31.57
C LYS A 239 -21.47 -11.17 31.24
N GLY A 240 -22.20 -12.00 30.52
CA GLY A 240 -23.60 -11.74 30.11
C GLY A 240 -23.75 -10.99 28.75
N SER A 241 -22.74 -10.38 28.17
CA SER A 241 -22.87 -9.59 26.90
C SER A 241 -23.20 -10.46 25.69
N GLY A 242 -22.71 -11.70 25.64
CA GLY A 242 -22.84 -12.57 24.47
C GLY A 242 -22.13 -12.02 23.21
N LEU A 243 -21.21 -11.08 23.35
CA LEU A 243 -20.38 -10.54 22.26
C LEU A 243 -19.07 -11.32 22.20
N LYS A 244 -18.67 -11.77 21.01
CA LYS A 244 -17.37 -12.36 20.71
C LYS A 244 -16.76 -11.61 19.55
N THR A 245 -15.46 -11.29 19.62
CA THR A 245 -14.72 -10.70 18.51
C THR A 245 -13.55 -11.61 18.18
N ASP A 246 -13.46 -12.03 16.93
CA ASP A 246 -12.32 -12.76 16.38
C ASP A 246 -11.52 -11.80 15.48
N THR A 247 -10.19 -11.86 15.56
CA THR A 247 -9.31 -10.96 14.79
C THR A 247 -8.22 -11.77 14.11
N VAL A 248 -7.96 -11.44 12.86
CA VAL A 248 -6.90 -12.04 12.02
C VAL A 248 -5.99 -10.94 11.48
N TYR A 249 -4.68 -11.19 11.50
CA TYR A 249 -3.68 -10.32 10.87
C TYR A 249 -3.08 -11.02 9.66
N THR A 250 -3.03 -10.33 8.52
CA THR A 250 -2.55 -10.91 7.27
C THR A 250 -1.53 -9.98 6.60
N ALA A 251 -0.40 -10.55 6.17
CA ALA A 251 0.53 -9.86 5.29
C ALA A 251 -0.17 -9.53 3.97
N THR A 252 -0.13 -8.27 3.55
CA THR A 252 -0.76 -7.85 2.30
C THR A 252 0.08 -8.24 1.08
N VAL A 253 -0.56 -8.25 -0.09
CA VAL A 253 0.12 -8.40 -1.39
C VAL A 253 0.75 -7.09 -1.90
N PHE A 254 0.67 -6.01 -1.12
CA PHE A 254 1.22 -4.71 -1.49
C PHE A 254 2.74 -4.74 -1.57
N PRO A 255 3.35 -3.81 -2.33
CA PRO A 255 4.80 -3.71 -2.40
C PRO A 255 5.45 -3.52 -1.03
N ILE A 256 6.62 -4.10 -0.85
CA ILE A 256 7.53 -3.83 0.27
C ILE A 256 8.71 -3.01 -0.23
N PHE A 257 9.27 -2.15 0.62
CA PHE A 257 10.36 -1.24 0.26
C PHE A 257 11.57 -1.49 1.17
N PRO A 258 12.44 -2.45 0.84
CA PRO A 258 13.57 -2.82 1.67
C PRO A 258 14.83 -2.05 1.24
N LEU A 259 15.45 -1.31 2.17
CA LEU A 259 16.70 -0.57 1.98
C LEU A 259 17.75 -1.02 3.00
N ALA A 260 18.99 -1.15 2.55
CA ALA A 260 20.12 -1.45 3.43
C ALA A 260 20.47 -0.23 4.32
N THR A 261 20.88 -0.50 5.54
CA THR A 261 21.42 0.48 6.47
C THR A 261 22.93 0.38 6.58
N THR A 262 23.59 1.43 7.05
CA THR A 262 25.07 1.48 7.09
C THR A 262 25.71 0.54 8.12
N ASP A 263 24.93 0.03 9.05
CA ASP A 263 25.34 -0.97 10.06
C ASP A 263 25.22 -2.42 9.59
N GLY A 264 24.88 -2.64 8.31
CA GLY A 264 24.71 -3.96 7.71
C GLY A 264 23.33 -4.58 7.90
N GLY A 265 22.41 -3.88 8.57
CA GLY A 265 21.01 -4.24 8.67
C GLY A 265 20.17 -3.70 7.51
N GLY A 266 18.86 -3.61 7.73
CA GLY A 266 17.93 -3.06 6.78
C GLY A 266 16.71 -2.41 7.42
N ILE A 267 16.09 -1.49 6.70
CA ILE A 267 14.74 -0.99 6.98
C ILE A 267 13.78 -1.59 5.94
N VAL A 268 12.65 -2.10 6.41
CA VAL A 268 11.61 -2.69 5.56
C VAL A 268 10.29 -1.97 5.81
N LEU A 269 9.72 -1.39 4.75
CA LEU A 269 8.37 -0.78 4.80
C LEU A 269 7.38 -1.76 4.20
N TYR A 270 6.25 -1.95 4.86
CA TYR A 270 5.21 -2.91 4.44
C TYR A 270 3.85 -2.60 5.08
N ALA A 271 2.83 -3.34 4.69
CA ALA A 271 1.50 -3.24 5.28
C ALA A 271 0.95 -4.60 5.72
N LEU A 272 0.08 -4.56 6.72
CA LEU A 272 -0.78 -5.67 7.15
C LEU A 272 -2.25 -5.28 6.97
N SER A 273 -3.10 -6.28 6.73
CA SER A 273 -4.54 -6.20 6.98
C SER A 273 -4.81 -6.72 8.39
N ARG A 274 -5.70 -6.04 9.12
CA ARG A 274 -6.32 -6.54 10.33
C ARG A 274 -7.82 -6.62 10.10
N ASP A 275 -8.35 -7.84 10.15
CA ASP A 275 -9.77 -8.12 9.96
C ASP A 275 -10.38 -8.60 11.29
N ALA A 276 -11.36 -7.87 11.79
CA ALA A 276 -12.04 -8.17 13.04
C ALA A 276 -13.53 -8.42 12.79
N VAL A 277 -14.00 -9.60 13.19
CA VAL A 277 -15.42 -10.00 13.11
C VAL A 277 -15.99 -10.03 14.51
N SER A 278 -16.95 -9.16 14.76
CA SER A 278 -17.68 -9.10 16.04
C SER A 278 -19.05 -9.75 15.90
N LEU A 279 -19.26 -10.83 16.65
CA LEU A 279 -20.47 -11.63 16.63
C LEU A 279 -21.27 -11.47 17.94
N LYS A 280 -22.57 -11.30 17.82
CA LYS A 280 -23.52 -11.24 18.93
C LYS A 280 -24.37 -12.50 19.03
N ASN A 281 -24.40 -13.10 20.20
CA ASN A 281 -25.34 -14.21 20.48
C ASN A 281 -26.78 -13.68 20.45
N LYS A 282 -27.58 -14.16 19.50
CA LYS A 282 -28.98 -13.76 19.30
C LYS A 282 -29.88 -13.99 20.51
N LYS A 283 -29.50 -14.95 21.41
CA LYS A 283 -30.26 -15.25 22.65
C LYS A 283 -29.97 -14.27 23.80
N LYS A 284 -29.05 -13.33 23.62
CA LYS A 284 -28.68 -12.33 24.63
C LYS A 284 -29.13 -10.94 24.19
N PRO A 285 -29.64 -10.09 25.09
CA PRO A 285 -30.09 -8.75 24.76
C PRO A 285 -28.91 -7.86 24.34
N GLY A 286 -29.19 -6.76 23.60
CA GLY A 286 -28.26 -5.75 23.18
C GLY A 286 -27.79 -5.91 21.73
N HIS A 287 -26.79 -5.11 21.33
CA HIS A 287 -26.29 -4.94 19.97
C HIS A 287 -24.77 -5.10 19.93
N VAL A 288 -24.21 -5.26 18.72
CA VAL A 288 -22.77 -5.15 18.50
C VAL A 288 -22.40 -3.67 18.60
N PRO A 289 -21.48 -3.28 19.51
CA PRO A 289 -21.04 -1.89 19.59
C PRO A 289 -20.26 -1.52 18.33
N ILE A 290 -20.58 -0.35 17.76
CA ILE A 290 -19.91 0.19 16.58
C ILE A 290 -18.72 1.03 17.04
N PRO A 291 -17.48 0.68 16.67
CA PRO A 291 -16.32 1.55 16.94
C PRO A 291 -16.48 2.90 16.22
N LYS A 292 -16.03 3.99 16.86
CA LYS A 292 -16.14 5.35 16.29
C LYS A 292 -15.50 5.48 14.91
N ASP A 293 -14.38 4.82 14.70
CA ASP A 293 -13.64 4.81 13.43
C ASP A 293 -14.28 3.90 12.37
N ALA A 294 -15.19 3.00 12.75
CA ALA A 294 -15.96 2.16 11.84
C ALA A 294 -17.31 2.78 11.45
N ALA A 295 -17.89 3.64 12.30
CA ALA A 295 -19.20 4.26 12.06
C ALA A 295 -19.35 4.95 10.69
N PRO A 296 -18.35 5.68 10.15
CA PRO A 296 -18.46 6.30 8.83
C PRO A 296 -18.60 5.33 7.65
N PHE A 297 -18.38 4.04 7.87
CA PHE A 297 -18.40 3.02 6.81
C PHE A 297 -19.71 2.22 6.75
N ILE A 298 -20.59 2.38 7.70
CA ILE A 298 -21.87 1.66 7.77
C ILE A 298 -23.03 2.65 7.73
N ALA A 299 -24.14 2.22 7.13
CA ALA A 299 -25.34 3.08 6.99
C ALA A 299 -26.30 2.95 8.18
N SER A 300 -26.04 2.03 9.11
CA SER A 300 -26.94 1.73 10.23
C SER A 300 -26.32 2.15 11.55
N ASP A 301 -27.09 2.84 12.38
CA ASP A 301 -26.69 3.19 13.75
C ASP A 301 -26.79 1.99 14.71
N LEU A 302 -27.33 0.87 14.24
CA LEU A 302 -27.61 -0.30 15.05
C LEU A 302 -27.20 -1.59 14.35
N VAL A 303 -26.30 -2.35 14.96
CA VAL A 303 -25.84 -3.65 14.46
C VAL A 303 -26.31 -4.77 15.39
N HIS A 304 -27.18 -5.65 14.88
CA HIS A 304 -27.85 -6.65 15.70
C HIS A 304 -27.02 -7.92 15.94
N SER A 305 -26.30 -8.40 14.95
CA SER A 305 -25.68 -9.73 15.00
C SER A 305 -24.21 -9.79 14.67
N GLU A 306 -23.76 -9.06 13.66
CA GLU A 306 -22.41 -9.19 13.12
C GLU A 306 -21.90 -7.84 12.58
N LEU A 307 -20.66 -7.54 12.86
CA LEU A 307 -19.94 -6.39 12.33
C LEU A 307 -18.55 -6.83 11.93
N ASP A 308 -18.21 -6.62 10.65
CA ASP A 308 -16.91 -6.84 10.08
C ASP A 308 -16.19 -5.50 9.96
N VAL A 309 -14.95 -5.43 10.46
CA VAL A 309 -14.10 -4.23 10.38
C VAL A 309 -12.75 -4.62 9.82
N THR A 310 -12.38 -4.00 8.70
CA THR A 310 -11.04 -4.15 8.09
C THR A 310 -10.22 -2.89 8.34
N GLN A 311 -9.00 -3.09 8.80
CA GLN A 311 -7.99 -2.04 8.96
C GLN A 311 -6.80 -2.32 8.05
N THR A 312 -6.24 -1.26 7.47
CA THR A 312 -4.93 -1.29 6.82
C THR A 312 -3.93 -0.66 7.78
N LEU A 313 -2.87 -1.40 8.07
CA LEU A 313 -1.81 -1.00 8.98
C LEU A 313 -0.49 -0.94 8.20
N GLN A 314 0.26 0.14 8.31
CA GLN A 314 1.51 0.38 7.59
C GLN A 314 2.65 0.54 8.58
N PHE A 315 3.79 -0.08 8.30
CA PHE A 315 4.90 -0.18 9.25
C PHE A 315 6.26 0.10 8.61
N ALA A 316 7.19 0.54 9.45
CA ALA A 316 8.62 0.56 9.18
C ALA A 316 9.35 -0.27 10.25
N THR A 317 10.08 -1.29 9.82
CA THR A 317 10.79 -2.22 10.72
C THR A 317 12.28 -2.20 10.42
N LEU A 318 13.09 -2.03 11.45
CA LEU A 318 14.54 -2.28 11.40
C LEU A 318 14.79 -3.77 11.58
N VAL A 319 15.59 -4.34 10.69
CA VAL A 319 16.00 -5.73 10.75
C VAL A 319 17.53 -5.77 10.86
N PRO A 320 18.09 -6.32 11.94
CA PRO A 320 19.53 -6.40 12.09
C PRO A 320 20.13 -7.42 11.10
N PRO A 321 21.45 -7.37 10.88
CA PRO A 321 22.14 -8.40 10.10
C PRO A 321 22.01 -9.77 10.80
N LYS A 322 22.09 -10.82 10.00
CA LYS A 322 22.11 -12.19 10.52
C LYS A 322 23.35 -12.40 11.40
N PRO A 323 23.20 -12.92 12.63
CA PRO A 323 24.34 -13.14 13.51
C PRO A 323 25.24 -14.25 12.95
N LYS A 324 26.54 -14.12 13.17
CA LYS A 324 27.47 -15.22 12.94
C LYS A 324 27.27 -16.30 13.99
N LYS A 325 27.77 -17.49 13.69
CA LYS A 325 27.65 -18.63 14.62
C LYS A 325 28.28 -18.27 15.99
N GLY A 326 27.46 -18.36 17.05
CA GLY A 326 27.88 -18.05 18.42
C GLY A 326 27.73 -16.58 18.84
N GLU A 327 27.29 -15.70 17.95
CA GLU A 327 26.98 -14.29 18.30
C GLU A 327 25.51 -14.16 18.69
N THR A 328 25.24 -13.27 19.64
CA THR A 328 23.89 -12.77 19.90
C THR A 328 23.60 -11.61 18.96
N THR A 329 22.38 -11.48 18.51
CA THR A 329 21.94 -10.33 17.70
C THR A 329 20.75 -9.64 18.34
N ASP A 330 20.60 -8.35 18.02
CA ASP A 330 19.39 -7.62 18.32
C ASP A 330 18.21 -8.20 17.52
N LYS A 331 17.01 -8.00 18.03
CA LYS A 331 15.79 -8.40 17.34
C LYS A 331 15.37 -7.33 16.34
N ALA A 332 14.53 -7.71 15.37
CA ALA A 332 13.88 -6.74 14.51
C ALA A 332 12.94 -5.85 15.34
N VAL A 333 12.96 -4.54 15.07
CA VAL A 333 12.22 -3.52 15.82
C VAL A 333 11.32 -2.72 14.90
N ILE A 334 10.04 -2.58 15.24
CA ILE A 334 9.14 -1.69 14.52
C ILE A 334 9.37 -0.27 15.04
N ILE A 335 9.84 0.60 14.16
CA ILE A 335 10.20 1.98 14.49
C ILE A 335 9.14 3.00 14.10
N GLY A 336 8.17 2.59 13.31
CA GLY A 336 7.09 3.47 12.87
C GLY A 336 5.87 2.70 12.45
N ALA A 337 4.71 3.31 12.67
CA ALA A 337 3.43 2.76 12.29
C ALA A 337 2.42 3.87 11.95
N ASP A 338 1.53 3.57 11.02
CA ASP A 338 0.30 4.33 10.75
C ASP A 338 -0.77 3.36 10.27
N GLY A 339 -2.02 3.78 10.26
CA GLY A 339 -3.11 2.94 9.79
C GLY A 339 -4.46 3.31 10.38
N GLY A 340 -5.46 2.52 10.02
CA GLY A 340 -6.81 2.71 10.53
C GLY A 340 -7.85 1.90 9.78
N THR A 341 -9.10 2.05 10.20
CA THR A 341 -10.25 1.41 9.57
C THR A 341 -10.44 1.93 8.15
N VAL A 342 -10.48 1.02 7.20
CA VAL A 342 -10.68 1.30 5.77
C VAL A 342 -12.00 0.75 5.24
N LYS A 343 -12.61 -0.19 5.97
CA LYS A 343 -13.91 -0.77 5.64
C LYS A 343 -14.60 -1.24 6.92
N ALA A 344 -15.91 -1.06 6.96
CA ALA A 344 -16.77 -1.79 7.88
C ALA A 344 -18.03 -2.24 7.14
N ALA A 345 -18.55 -3.40 7.49
CA ALA A 345 -19.73 -3.98 6.88
C ALA A 345 -20.59 -4.69 7.92
N VAL A 346 -21.90 -4.63 7.71
CA VAL A 346 -22.88 -5.46 8.39
C VAL A 346 -23.33 -6.48 7.34
N PRO A 347 -22.97 -7.78 7.49
CA PRO A 347 -23.35 -8.80 6.53
C PRO A 347 -24.88 -8.89 6.39
N PRO A 348 -25.40 -9.17 5.17
CA PRO A 348 -26.82 -9.42 4.97
C PRO A 348 -27.26 -10.64 5.77
N ARG A 349 -28.50 -10.61 6.27
CA ARG A 349 -29.09 -11.71 7.05
C ARG A 349 -29.50 -12.86 6.15
#